data_baf4553fd86591651c92baa5d82f035c
#
_entry.id   baf4553fd86591651c92baa5d82f035c
#
_cell.length_a   1.000
_cell.length_b   1.000
_cell.length_c   1.000
_cell.angle_alpha   90.00
_cell.angle_beta   90.00
_cell.angle_gamma   90.00
#
_symmetry.space_group_name_H-M   'P 1'
#
loop_
_entity.id
_entity.type
_entity.pdbx_description
1 polymer ?
#
loop_
_entity_poly.entity_id
_entity_poly.type
_entity_poly.pdbx_seq_one_letter_code
_entity_poly.pdbx_strand_id
1 'polypeptide(L)'
;RIILAGNSKVNSVSKNGVSMKLDMNDALVISLDEQKEKDFDVIKAEKLSMNIFESAFIDTTTGVEPNEMTTYDIHQEIKKLKKDSSSSKEILNRYIIEYNKKFALSFGALFFAFLALPLALLFGKQNGVFVGLVIGVLISVLYWSLIWIFMLFGYRNGLNGFIAMWIPNIVIGTAGFIFYYAMIKKLKARKSLII
;
A
#
# COMPACT_ATOMS: atom_id res chain seq x y z
N ARG A 1 -10.94 29.79 -2.14
CA ARG A 1 -10.26 30.95 -1.52
C ARG A 1 -9.37 31.60 -2.56
N ILE A 2 -9.43 32.92 -2.67
CA ILE A 2 -8.59 33.73 -3.55
C ILE A 2 -7.78 34.67 -2.67
N ILE A 3 -6.48 34.76 -2.91
CA ILE A 3 -5.57 35.65 -2.17
C ILE A 3 -4.96 36.62 -3.18
N LEU A 4 -5.18 37.90 -2.95
CA LEU A 4 -4.56 38.99 -3.71
C LEU A 4 -3.56 39.68 -2.79
N ALA A 5 -2.32 39.85 -3.23
CA ALA A 5 -1.28 40.51 -2.46
C ALA A 5 -0.64 41.65 -3.27
N GLY A 6 -0.38 42.78 -2.64
CA GLY A 6 0.31 43.90 -3.26
C GLY A 6 1.76 43.55 -3.58
N ASN A 7 2.49 42.99 -2.61
CA ASN A 7 3.85 42.49 -2.78
C ASN A 7 4.00 41.11 -2.12
N SER A 8 4.64 40.19 -2.80
CA SER A 8 4.93 38.87 -2.28
C SER A 8 6.40 38.53 -2.41
N LYS A 9 6.98 37.98 -1.32
CA LYS A 9 8.38 37.51 -1.28
C LYS A 9 8.40 36.04 -0.92
N VAL A 10 9.03 35.26 -1.76
CA VAL A 10 9.23 33.81 -1.51
C VAL A 10 10.55 33.63 -0.80
N ASN A 11 10.52 33.13 0.42
CA ASN A 11 11.71 32.78 1.18
C ASN A 11 11.81 31.25 1.26
N SER A 12 12.92 30.68 0.78
CA SER A 12 13.21 29.27 0.98
C SER A 12 13.80 29.06 2.37
N VAL A 13 13.06 28.40 3.25
CA VAL A 13 13.57 28.00 4.57
C VAL A 13 13.95 26.53 4.48
N SER A 14 15.26 26.26 4.36
CA SER A 14 15.79 24.90 4.40
C SER A 14 16.34 24.63 5.81
N LYS A 15 15.59 23.85 6.59
CA LYS A 15 16.13 23.02 7.68
C LYS A 15 15.52 21.64 7.50
N ASN A 16 16.19 20.77 6.74
CA ASN A 16 15.80 19.37 6.48
C ASN A 16 14.53 19.13 5.63
N GLY A 17 14.12 20.05 4.80
CA GLY A 17 12.99 19.93 3.87
C GLY A 17 12.79 21.23 3.12
N VAL A 18 12.35 21.18 1.87
CA VAL A 18 12.06 22.38 1.07
C VAL A 18 10.71 22.92 1.50
N SER A 19 10.69 23.78 2.52
CA SER A 19 9.50 24.57 2.81
C SER A 19 9.66 25.94 2.16
N MET A 20 8.70 26.33 1.33
CA MET A 20 8.64 27.66 0.78
C MET A 20 7.70 28.51 1.64
N LYS A 21 8.24 29.54 2.27
CA LYS A 21 7.46 30.53 3.01
C LYS A 21 7.16 31.70 2.09
N LEU A 22 5.89 31.97 1.89
CA LEU A 22 5.42 33.11 1.14
C LEU A 22 5.03 34.21 2.13
N ASP A 23 5.82 35.28 2.16
CA ASP A 23 5.54 36.47 2.93
C ASP A 23 4.86 37.48 2.00
N MET A 24 3.62 37.84 2.30
CA MET A 24 2.79 38.78 1.53
C MET A 24 2.53 40.03 2.36
N ASN A 25 2.68 41.20 1.74
CA ASN A 25 2.29 42.48 2.31
C ASN A 25 1.02 42.96 1.61
N ASP A 26 0.13 43.61 2.37
CA ASP A 26 -1.18 44.07 1.90
C ASP A 26 -2.01 42.96 1.24
N ALA A 27 -2.18 41.88 1.96
CA ALA A 27 -2.92 40.73 1.46
C ALA A 27 -4.43 40.88 1.70
N LEU A 28 -5.21 40.56 0.68
CA LEU A 28 -6.66 40.50 0.71
C LEU A 28 -7.07 39.04 0.45
N VAL A 29 -7.65 38.42 1.46
CA VAL A 29 -8.11 37.03 1.39
C VAL A 29 -9.63 37.04 1.22
N ILE A 30 -10.11 36.49 0.13
CA ILE A 30 -11.53 36.29 -0.14
C ILE A 30 -11.84 34.80 0.03
N SER A 31 -12.68 34.48 0.99
CA SER A 31 -13.16 33.12 1.24
C SER A 31 -14.63 33.04 0.83
N LEU A 32 -14.95 32.08 -0.03
CA LEU A 32 -16.34 31.73 -0.36
C LEU A 32 -16.78 30.62 0.60
N ASP A 33 -17.90 30.82 1.28
CA ASP A 33 -18.52 29.77 2.09
C ASP A 33 -19.40 28.91 1.18
N GLU A 34 -19.05 27.63 1.00
CA GLU A 34 -19.79 26.68 0.16
C GLU A 34 -21.20 26.37 0.67
N GLN A 35 -21.50 26.70 1.94
CA GLN A 35 -22.82 26.42 2.54
C GLN A 35 -23.82 27.59 2.43
N LYS A 36 -23.35 28.77 2.04
CA LYS A 36 -24.20 29.95 1.83
C LYS A 36 -23.84 30.58 0.49
N GLU A 37 -24.65 30.36 -0.50
CA GLU A 37 -24.47 30.76 -1.90
C GLU A 37 -24.26 32.28 -2.18
N LYS A 38 -24.20 33.14 -1.14
CA LYS A 38 -24.07 34.58 -1.27
C LYS A 38 -23.20 35.31 -0.24
N ASP A 39 -22.58 34.62 0.70
CA ASP A 39 -21.69 35.24 1.70
C ASP A 39 -20.23 34.98 1.36
N PHE A 40 -19.48 36.04 1.20
CA PHE A 40 -18.02 35.99 1.05
C PHE A 40 -17.38 36.81 2.18
N ASP A 41 -16.46 36.19 2.88
CA ASP A 41 -15.65 36.87 3.88
C ASP A 41 -14.41 37.48 3.22
N VAL A 42 -14.20 38.75 3.47
CA VAL A 42 -13.02 39.49 3.00
C VAL A 42 -12.17 39.86 4.20
N ILE A 43 -11.00 39.28 4.31
CA ILE A 43 -10.03 39.57 5.35
C ILE A 43 -8.88 40.38 4.73
N LYS A 44 -8.67 41.60 5.22
CA LYS A 44 -7.50 42.41 4.86
C LYS A 44 -6.44 42.26 5.93
N ALA A 45 -5.24 41.84 5.52
CA ALA A 45 -4.09 41.65 6.38
C ALA A 45 -2.89 42.47 5.87
N GLU A 46 -2.29 43.28 6.73
CA GLU A 46 -1.09 44.06 6.38
C GLU A 46 0.12 43.16 6.13
N LYS A 47 0.21 42.04 6.85
CA LYS A 47 1.22 41.01 6.65
C LYS A 47 0.60 39.65 6.78
N LEU A 48 0.72 38.83 5.76
CA LEU A 48 0.26 37.44 5.75
C LEU A 48 1.46 36.56 5.38
N SER A 49 1.84 35.66 6.28
CA SER A 49 2.82 34.63 5.98
C SER A 49 2.11 33.29 5.79
N MET A 50 2.32 32.67 4.68
CA MET A 50 1.78 31.36 4.37
C MET A 50 2.91 30.41 4.00
N ASN A 51 2.94 29.24 4.60
CA ASN A 51 3.84 28.19 4.16
C ASN A 51 3.19 27.45 2.98
N ILE A 52 3.82 27.58 1.81
CA ILE A 52 3.43 26.80 0.64
C ILE A 52 4.04 25.40 0.83
N PHE A 53 3.24 24.36 0.67
CA PHE A 53 3.63 22.96 0.90
C PHE A 53 3.77 22.53 2.37
N GLU A 54 3.33 23.32 3.35
CA GLU A 54 3.34 22.87 4.74
C GLU A 54 2.51 21.59 4.93
N SER A 55 1.36 21.47 4.27
CA SER A 55 0.53 20.25 4.31
C SER A 55 1.11 19.05 3.53
N ALA A 56 2.00 19.30 2.56
CA ALA A 56 2.70 18.22 1.84
C ALA A 56 4.00 17.80 2.54
N PHE A 57 4.54 18.66 3.46
CA PHE A 57 5.82 18.45 4.11
C PHE A 57 5.76 18.44 5.66
N ILE A 58 4.65 18.82 6.29
CA ILE A 58 4.46 18.67 7.75
C ILE A 58 4.42 17.21 8.16
N ASP A 59 3.99 16.33 7.28
CA ASP A 59 4.17 14.89 7.49
C ASP A 59 5.61 14.40 7.28
N THR A 60 6.55 15.25 6.85
CA THR A 60 7.96 14.86 6.70
C THR A 60 8.80 15.00 7.96
N THR A 61 8.28 15.58 9.03
CA THR A 61 8.89 15.44 10.37
C THR A 61 8.29 14.31 11.20
N THR A 62 7.20 13.68 10.69
CA THR A 62 6.60 12.47 11.24
C THR A 62 6.12 11.50 10.15
N GLY A 63 6.78 11.50 8.97
CA GLY A 63 6.55 10.29 8.28
C GLY A 63 6.10 10.35 6.85
N VAL A 64 7.05 10.13 5.96
CA VAL A 64 6.83 9.30 4.77
C VAL A 64 5.95 8.13 5.22
N GLU A 65 4.79 7.95 4.60
CA GLU A 65 3.95 6.80 4.96
C GLU A 65 4.73 5.49 4.82
N PRO A 66 4.51 4.49 5.69
CA PRO A 66 5.27 3.24 5.65
C PRO A 66 5.24 2.52 4.30
N ASN A 67 4.19 2.73 3.49
CA ASN A 67 4.05 2.19 2.14
C ASN A 67 5.05 2.80 1.14
N GLU A 68 5.44 4.08 1.34
CA GLU A 68 6.36 4.82 0.46
C GLU A 68 7.83 4.63 0.83
N MET A 69 8.09 4.18 2.06
CA MET A 69 9.43 3.96 2.56
C MET A 69 10.14 2.81 1.84
N THR A 70 11.47 2.89 1.73
CA THR A 70 12.25 1.74 1.28
C THR A 70 12.23 0.62 2.34
N THR A 71 12.51 -0.61 1.94
CA THR A 71 12.57 -1.75 2.88
C THR A 71 13.60 -1.52 4.00
N TYR A 72 14.70 -0.83 3.67
CA TYR A 72 15.74 -0.48 4.63
C TYR A 72 15.24 0.53 5.68
N ASP A 73 14.57 1.60 5.23
CA ASP A 73 14.06 2.64 6.11
C ASP A 73 12.98 2.10 7.05
N ILE A 74 12.04 1.30 6.51
CA ILE A 74 11.03 0.62 7.33
C ILE A 74 11.68 -0.25 8.41
N HIS A 75 12.74 -1.00 8.06
CA HIS A 75 13.44 -1.83 9.03
C HIS A 75 14.09 -1.00 10.15
N GLN A 76 14.68 0.14 9.81
CA GLN A 76 15.24 1.06 10.80
C GLN A 76 14.17 1.65 11.73
N GLU A 77 13.03 2.08 11.17
CA GLU A 77 11.91 2.60 11.97
C GLU A 77 11.31 1.54 12.88
N ILE A 78 11.13 0.30 12.42
CA ILE A 78 10.71 -0.83 13.28
C ILE A 78 11.69 -1.01 14.44
N LYS A 79 13.00 -0.88 14.20
CA LYS A 79 14.03 -1.01 15.24
C LYS A 79 13.97 0.13 16.27
N LYS A 80 13.68 1.36 15.83
CA LYS A 80 13.48 2.51 16.71
C LYS A 80 12.22 2.35 17.55
N LEU A 81 11.08 2.04 16.90
CA LEU A 81 9.79 1.85 17.57
C LEU A 81 9.81 0.71 18.59
N LYS A 82 10.59 -0.36 18.36
CA LYS A 82 10.77 -1.45 19.35
C LYS A 82 11.57 -1.03 20.58
N LYS A 83 12.45 -0.02 20.45
CA LYS A 83 13.25 0.49 21.60
C LYS A 83 12.47 1.53 22.40
N ASP A 84 11.52 2.19 21.77
CA ASP A 84 10.71 3.21 22.42
C ASP A 84 9.48 2.56 23.06
N SER A 85 9.51 2.42 24.38
CA SER A 85 8.42 1.82 25.17
C SER A 85 7.12 2.64 25.15
N SER A 86 7.15 3.88 24.67
CA SER A 86 5.99 4.76 24.56
C SER A 86 5.25 4.60 23.23
N SER A 87 5.85 3.93 22.24
CA SER A 87 5.23 3.76 20.93
C SER A 87 4.03 2.82 20.98
N SER A 88 2.93 3.20 20.32
CA SER A 88 1.74 2.37 20.22
C SER A 88 2.04 1.07 19.47
N LYS A 89 1.54 -0.06 20.02
CA LYS A 89 1.64 -1.38 19.35
C LYS A 89 1.00 -1.38 17.96
N GLU A 90 0.00 -0.54 17.74
CA GLU A 90 -0.66 -0.41 16.44
C GLU A 90 0.26 0.20 15.39
N ILE A 91 0.99 1.26 15.75
CA ILE A 91 1.97 1.91 14.88
C ILE A 91 3.06 0.92 14.50
N LEU A 92 3.65 0.24 15.48
CA LEU A 92 4.66 -0.77 15.23
C LEU A 92 4.15 -1.88 14.30
N ASN A 93 2.92 -2.37 14.52
CA ASN A 93 2.34 -3.43 13.70
C ASN A 93 2.08 -2.97 12.25
N ARG A 94 1.70 -1.69 12.05
CA ARG A 94 1.55 -1.09 10.73
C ARG A 94 2.86 -1.13 9.93
N TYR A 95 3.99 -0.76 10.53
CA TYR A 95 5.30 -0.86 9.90
C TYR A 95 5.69 -2.31 9.59
N ILE A 96 5.38 -3.25 10.50
CA ILE A 96 5.63 -4.69 10.30
C ILE A 96 4.81 -5.22 9.12
N ILE A 97 3.55 -4.81 8.98
CA ILE A 97 2.68 -5.17 7.85
C ILE A 97 3.30 -4.70 6.54
N GLU A 98 3.63 -3.41 6.42
CA GLU A 98 4.19 -2.86 5.18
C GLU A 98 5.56 -3.47 4.82
N TYR A 99 6.39 -3.75 5.82
CA TYR A 99 7.65 -4.47 5.61
C TYR A 99 7.42 -5.86 5.01
N ASN A 100 6.57 -6.66 5.66
CA ASN A 100 6.30 -8.03 5.21
C ASN A 100 5.53 -8.09 3.89
N LYS A 101 4.65 -7.13 3.62
CA LYS A 101 3.91 -7.02 2.36
C LYS A 101 4.83 -6.98 1.14
N LYS A 102 5.94 -6.22 1.20
CA LYS A 102 6.90 -6.15 0.10
C LYS A 102 7.51 -7.52 -0.22
N PHE A 103 7.88 -8.29 0.81
CA PHE A 103 8.38 -9.64 0.61
C PHE A 103 7.28 -10.62 0.21
N ALA A 104 6.13 -10.57 0.87
CA ALA A 104 5.01 -11.46 0.59
C ALA A 104 4.55 -11.35 -0.87
N LEU A 105 4.49 -10.14 -1.44
CA LEU A 105 4.14 -9.94 -2.85
C LEU A 105 5.20 -10.53 -3.79
N SER A 106 6.48 -10.38 -3.48
CA SER A 106 7.56 -10.97 -4.28
C SER A 106 7.52 -12.50 -4.27
N PHE A 107 7.31 -13.10 -3.09
CA PHE A 107 7.14 -14.56 -2.96
C PHE A 107 5.82 -15.03 -3.56
N GLY A 108 4.76 -14.20 -3.54
CA GLY A 108 3.51 -14.49 -4.21
C GLY A 108 3.69 -14.82 -5.68
N ALA A 109 4.55 -14.07 -6.39
CA ALA A 109 4.86 -14.35 -7.79
C ALA A 109 5.44 -15.76 -8.02
N LEU A 110 6.30 -16.25 -7.11
CA LEU A 110 6.84 -17.61 -7.16
C LEU A 110 5.74 -18.67 -6.95
N PHE A 111 4.84 -18.45 -5.99
CA PHE A 111 3.72 -19.36 -5.74
C PHE A 111 2.75 -19.41 -6.93
N PHE A 112 2.51 -18.26 -7.59
CA PHE A 112 1.71 -18.22 -8.82
C PHE A 112 2.39 -18.98 -9.96
N ALA A 113 3.70 -18.82 -10.15
CA ALA A 113 4.45 -19.56 -11.16
C ALA A 113 4.40 -21.08 -10.90
N PHE A 114 4.53 -21.49 -9.63
CA PHE A 114 4.40 -22.90 -9.22
C PHE A 114 2.99 -23.46 -9.48
N LEU A 115 1.95 -22.66 -9.23
CA LEU A 115 0.56 -23.05 -9.46
C LEU A 115 0.20 -23.12 -10.96
N ALA A 116 0.77 -22.25 -11.78
CA ALA A 116 0.47 -22.16 -13.21
C ALA A 116 0.78 -23.46 -13.97
N LEU A 117 1.86 -24.15 -13.60
CA LEU A 117 2.30 -25.38 -14.26
C LEU A 117 1.26 -26.52 -14.15
N PRO A 118 0.79 -26.93 -12.94
CA PRO A 118 -0.21 -27.97 -12.85
C PRO A 118 -1.56 -27.55 -13.45
N LEU A 119 -1.94 -26.27 -13.37
CA LEU A 119 -3.15 -25.78 -14.00
C LEU A 119 -3.10 -25.93 -15.52
N ALA A 120 -1.99 -25.54 -16.15
CA ALA A 120 -1.81 -25.67 -17.59
C ALA A 120 -1.90 -27.14 -18.05
N LEU A 121 -1.30 -28.07 -17.30
CA LEU A 121 -1.32 -29.50 -17.66
C LEU A 121 -2.66 -30.20 -17.35
N LEU A 122 -3.38 -29.77 -16.35
CA LEU A 122 -4.69 -30.34 -15.99
C LEU A 122 -5.80 -29.90 -16.94
N PHE A 123 -5.77 -28.64 -17.36
CA PHE A 123 -6.84 -27.99 -18.13
C PHE A 123 -6.46 -27.74 -19.59
N GLY A 124 -5.22 -27.95 -20.01
CA GLY A 124 -4.64 -27.57 -21.30
C GLY A 124 -5.16 -28.32 -22.54
N LYS A 125 -6.29 -29.06 -22.47
CA LYS A 125 -6.87 -29.74 -23.63
C LYS A 125 -7.98 -28.94 -24.28
N GLN A 126 -7.95 -28.85 -25.60
CA GLN A 126 -8.92 -28.32 -26.56
C GLN A 126 -9.47 -26.90 -26.39
N ASN A 127 -9.71 -26.35 -25.25
CA ASN A 127 -10.03 -24.94 -24.98
C ASN A 127 -9.29 -24.44 -23.75
N GLY A 128 -8.23 -25.14 -23.39
CA GLY A 128 -7.55 -24.99 -22.11
C GLY A 128 -6.86 -23.67 -21.92
N VAL A 129 -6.50 -22.94 -22.98
CA VAL A 129 -5.91 -21.61 -22.86
C VAL A 129 -6.92 -20.64 -22.27
N PHE A 130 -8.16 -20.66 -22.77
CA PHE A 130 -9.23 -19.79 -22.25
C PHE A 130 -9.63 -20.16 -20.82
N VAL A 131 -9.82 -21.47 -20.56
CA VAL A 131 -10.14 -21.97 -19.22
C VAL A 131 -9.02 -21.65 -18.22
N GLY A 132 -7.77 -21.85 -18.62
CA GLY A 132 -6.60 -21.52 -17.80
C GLY A 132 -6.52 -20.04 -17.48
N LEU A 133 -6.82 -19.17 -18.45
CA LEU A 133 -6.85 -17.71 -18.26
C LEU A 133 -7.94 -17.31 -17.24
N VAL A 134 -9.17 -17.81 -17.41
CA VAL A 134 -10.28 -17.52 -16.48
C VAL A 134 -9.95 -17.98 -15.06
N ILE A 135 -9.43 -19.20 -14.89
CA ILE A 135 -9.03 -19.70 -13.58
C ILE A 135 -7.90 -18.86 -12.99
N GLY A 136 -6.90 -18.48 -13.80
CA GLY A 136 -5.80 -17.63 -13.35
C GLY A 136 -6.26 -16.27 -12.86
N VAL A 137 -7.20 -15.62 -13.57
CA VAL A 137 -7.80 -14.35 -13.15
C VAL A 137 -8.56 -14.52 -11.84
N LEU A 138 -9.40 -15.58 -11.71
CA LEU A 138 -10.15 -15.83 -10.48
C LEU A 138 -9.21 -16.03 -9.28
N ILE A 139 -8.15 -16.81 -9.44
CA ILE A 139 -7.16 -17.04 -8.37
C ILE A 139 -6.45 -15.73 -8.01
N SER A 140 -6.13 -14.89 -8.99
CA SER A 140 -5.52 -13.57 -8.74
C SER A 140 -6.43 -12.65 -7.95
N VAL A 141 -7.72 -12.59 -8.29
CA VAL A 141 -8.72 -11.79 -7.54
C VAL A 141 -8.87 -12.32 -6.12
N LEU A 142 -8.94 -13.63 -5.92
CA LEU A 142 -8.99 -14.24 -4.59
C LEU A 142 -7.75 -13.91 -3.76
N TYR A 143 -6.57 -14.00 -4.35
CA TYR A 143 -5.31 -13.68 -3.68
C TYR A 143 -5.26 -12.22 -3.21
N TRP A 144 -5.62 -11.27 -4.08
CA TRP A 144 -5.68 -9.86 -3.72
C TRP A 144 -6.71 -9.59 -2.64
N SER A 145 -7.87 -10.23 -2.73
CA SER A 145 -8.91 -10.13 -1.70
C SER A 145 -8.41 -10.64 -0.35
N LEU A 146 -7.70 -11.76 -0.31
CA LEU A 146 -7.09 -12.29 0.89
C LEU A 146 -6.05 -11.33 1.49
N ILE A 147 -5.15 -10.77 0.68
CA ILE A 147 -4.17 -9.78 1.15
C ILE A 147 -4.90 -8.60 1.82
N TRP A 148 -5.94 -8.04 1.18
CA TRP A 148 -6.70 -6.93 1.73
C TRP A 148 -7.39 -7.28 3.04
N ILE A 149 -8.03 -8.43 3.12
CA ILE A 149 -8.73 -8.90 4.32
C ILE A 149 -7.73 -9.06 5.47
N PHE A 150 -6.62 -9.77 5.28
CA PHE A 150 -5.64 -9.99 6.33
C PHE A 150 -4.89 -8.72 6.72
N MET A 151 -4.64 -7.81 5.79
CA MET A 151 -4.09 -6.48 6.06
C MET A 151 -5.05 -5.68 6.96
N LEU A 152 -6.36 -5.70 6.68
CA LEU A 152 -7.36 -5.04 7.50
C LEU A 152 -7.44 -5.64 8.92
N PHE A 153 -7.38 -6.98 9.04
CA PHE A 153 -7.29 -7.63 10.35
C PHE A 153 -6.01 -7.26 11.11
N GLY A 154 -4.90 -7.12 10.41
CA GLY A 154 -3.65 -6.66 11.00
C GLY A 154 -3.74 -5.24 11.54
N TYR A 155 -4.40 -4.34 10.82
CA TYR A 155 -4.55 -2.94 11.24
C TYR A 155 -5.58 -2.76 12.36
N ARG A 156 -6.71 -3.47 12.32
CA ARG A 156 -7.82 -3.27 13.26
C ARG A 156 -7.77 -4.17 14.48
N ASN A 157 -7.42 -5.43 14.30
CA ASN A 157 -7.54 -6.46 15.34
C ASN A 157 -6.19 -6.85 15.95
N GLY A 158 -5.11 -6.15 15.61
CA GLY A 158 -3.79 -6.41 16.18
C GLY A 158 -3.17 -7.75 15.77
N LEU A 159 -3.66 -8.38 14.70
CA LEU A 159 -3.01 -9.58 14.16
C LEU A 159 -1.56 -9.23 13.78
N ASN A 160 -0.63 -10.11 14.17
CA ASN A 160 0.78 -9.87 13.87
C ASN A 160 0.98 -9.67 12.36
N GLY A 161 1.61 -8.56 11.96
CA GLY A 161 1.78 -8.17 10.56
C GLY A 161 2.56 -9.19 9.73
N PHE A 162 3.46 -9.96 10.35
CA PHE A 162 4.12 -11.09 9.69
C PHE A 162 3.08 -12.15 9.28
N ILE A 163 2.30 -12.63 10.23
CA ILE A 163 1.28 -13.67 10.00
C ILE A 163 0.26 -13.19 8.98
N ALA A 164 -0.24 -11.96 9.14
CA ALA A 164 -1.24 -11.37 8.25
C ALA A 164 -0.80 -11.40 6.78
N MET A 165 0.47 -11.06 6.50
CA MET A 165 0.96 -10.97 5.12
C MET A 165 1.38 -12.32 4.52
N TRP A 166 1.70 -13.32 5.34
CA TRP A 166 2.15 -14.62 4.83
C TRP A 166 1.02 -15.64 4.63
N ILE A 167 -0.12 -15.49 5.35
CA ILE A 167 -1.29 -16.39 5.18
C ILE A 167 -1.76 -16.49 3.71
N PRO A 168 -1.95 -15.41 2.94
CA PRO A 168 -2.36 -15.52 1.54
C PRO A 168 -1.38 -16.37 0.70
N ASN A 169 -0.08 -16.23 0.94
CA ASN A 169 0.94 -17.03 0.24
C ASN A 169 0.87 -18.51 0.60
N ILE A 170 0.63 -18.83 1.88
CA ILE A 170 0.44 -20.21 2.33
C ILE A 170 -0.79 -20.83 1.67
N VAL A 171 -1.89 -20.07 1.57
CA VAL A 171 -3.12 -20.55 0.92
C VAL A 171 -2.87 -20.86 -0.56
N ILE A 172 -2.23 -19.96 -1.29
CA ILE A 172 -1.91 -20.20 -2.71
C ILE A 172 -0.88 -21.33 -2.87
N GLY A 173 0.13 -21.39 -2.01
CA GLY A 173 1.12 -22.46 -2.01
C GLY A 173 0.49 -23.84 -1.77
N THR A 174 -0.39 -23.96 -0.79
CA THR A 174 -1.12 -25.22 -0.51
C THR A 174 -2.03 -25.61 -1.66
N ALA A 175 -2.74 -24.67 -2.28
CA ALA A 175 -3.51 -24.91 -3.49
C ALA A 175 -2.63 -25.45 -4.61
N GLY A 176 -1.45 -24.84 -4.83
CA GLY A 176 -0.47 -25.31 -5.80
C GLY A 176 -0.02 -26.76 -5.56
N PHE A 177 0.26 -27.13 -4.31
CA PHE A 177 0.61 -28.52 -3.94
C PHE A 177 -0.54 -29.49 -4.21
N ILE A 178 -1.79 -29.12 -3.91
CA ILE A 178 -2.97 -29.95 -4.17
C ILE A 178 -3.11 -30.20 -5.68
N PHE A 179 -3.02 -29.14 -6.50
CA PHE A 179 -3.10 -29.27 -7.96
C PHE A 179 -1.92 -30.07 -8.52
N TYR A 180 -0.72 -29.91 -7.99
CA TYR A 180 0.45 -30.68 -8.39
C TYR A 180 0.27 -32.16 -8.10
N TYR A 181 -0.23 -32.51 -6.91
CA TYR A 181 -0.52 -33.90 -6.55
C TYR A 181 -1.61 -34.51 -7.45
N ALA A 182 -2.69 -33.78 -7.73
CA ALA A 182 -3.74 -34.20 -8.64
C ALA A 182 -3.20 -34.45 -10.06
N MET A 183 -2.31 -33.58 -10.53
CA MET A 183 -1.64 -33.74 -11.83
C MET A 183 -0.82 -35.04 -11.89
N ILE A 184 0.02 -35.31 -10.88
CA ILE A 184 0.84 -36.54 -10.83
C ILE A 184 -0.05 -37.78 -10.84
N LYS A 185 -1.13 -37.80 -10.03
CA LYS A 185 -2.09 -38.92 -9.99
C LYS A 185 -2.71 -39.17 -11.36
N LYS A 186 -3.12 -38.11 -12.07
CA LYS A 186 -3.69 -38.22 -13.44
C LYS A 186 -2.70 -38.74 -14.46
N LEU A 187 -1.42 -38.31 -14.37
CA LEU A 187 -0.37 -38.78 -15.25
C LEU A 187 -0.03 -40.28 -15.02
N LYS A 188 0.03 -40.71 -13.74
CA LYS A 188 0.24 -42.13 -13.39
C LYS A 188 -0.89 -43.04 -13.92
N ALA A 189 -2.16 -42.63 -13.69
CA ALA A 189 -3.33 -43.37 -14.17
C ALA A 189 -3.33 -43.51 -15.71
N ARG A 190 -2.88 -42.48 -16.44
CA ARG A 190 -2.79 -42.54 -17.90
C ARG A 190 -1.68 -43.51 -18.39
N LYS A 191 -0.56 -43.56 -17.64
CA LYS A 191 0.53 -44.48 -17.98
C LYS A 191 0.14 -45.96 -17.81
N SER A 192 -0.68 -46.27 -16.77
CA SER A 192 -1.16 -47.65 -16.52
C SER A 192 -2.23 -48.14 -17.51
N LEU A 193 -2.80 -47.25 -18.33
CA LEU A 193 -3.78 -47.64 -19.39
C LEU A 193 -3.11 -47.88 -20.76
N ILE A 194 -1.82 -47.59 -20.88
CA ILE A 194 -1.05 -47.70 -22.14
C ILE A 194 -0.14 -48.95 -22.13
N ILE A 195 0.02 -49.56 -20.96
CA ILE A 195 0.74 -50.84 -20.76
C ILE A 195 -0.27 -51.95 -20.60
#